data_9a0f273d4454dce5d50c813b3cc02e2b
#
_entry.id   9a0f273d4454dce5d50c813b3cc02e2b
#
_cell.length_a   1.000
_cell.length_b   1.000
_cell.length_c   1.000
_cell.angle_alpha   90.00
_cell.angle_beta   90.00
_cell.angle_gamma   90.00
#
_symmetry.space_group_name_H-M   'P 1'
#
loop_
_entity.id
_entity.type
_entity.pdbx_description
1 polymer ?
#
loop_
_entity_poly.entity_id
_entity_poly.type
_entity_poly.pdbx_seq_one_letter_code
_entity_poly.pdbx_strand_id
1 'polypeptide(L)'
;MWNFLAPPAHKQELPAEKIDSAYKSYRWQVFLGIFIGYAGFYIVRKNFSMAIPELAQFGFEKGELSIVLSMNAVAYALSKFLMGSVSDRSNARVFLPLGLVLAAVSMMFMIGPVQFFGPEQKSLAIIVMAVLNFLVGWFNGMGWPPCGRVMTHWFSVTERGTMMSIWNCAHNVGGALVGPMAVYGALWFGSWFYGADASRYFLIGTYVFPAAVAILVALVAYCLIRDTPQSCGLPTIEKYRNDYPKNYSEKQEEVLTAKEIFFKHVFNNKMLWYIAIANAFVYMVRYGCLDWAPTFLKEAQGYDIKQAGWAYFAYEFAAIPGTLVCGWLSDKVFKGGRAM
;
A
#
# COMPACT_ATOMS: atom_id res chain seq x y z
N MET A 1 -19.43 0.93 -15.60
CA MET A 1 -18.17 1.45 -15.04
C MET A 1 -18.12 2.96 -15.31
N TRP A 2 -17.68 3.75 -14.37
CA TRP A 2 -17.63 5.21 -14.57
C TRP A 2 -16.59 5.55 -15.64
N ASN A 3 -16.92 6.39 -16.62
CA ASN A 3 -16.08 6.67 -17.78
C ASN A 3 -14.65 7.11 -17.46
N PHE A 4 -14.44 7.79 -16.30
CA PHE A 4 -13.12 8.28 -15.88
C PHE A 4 -12.18 7.15 -15.37
N LEU A 5 -12.72 5.99 -14.97
CA LEU A 5 -11.97 4.82 -14.56
C LEU A 5 -11.70 3.84 -15.72
N ALA A 6 -12.32 4.04 -16.87
CA ALA A 6 -12.16 3.14 -18.00
C ALA A 6 -10.69 3.09 -18.48
N PRO A 7 -10.20 1.92 -18.93
CA PRO A 7 -8.88 1.83 -19.54
C PRO A 7 -8.75 2.82 -20.70
N PRO A 8 -7.59 3.45 -20.88
CA PRO A 8 -7.39 4.40 -21.95
C PRO A 8 -7.39 3.71 -23.31
N ALA A 9 -7.89 4.38 -24.34
CA ALA A 9 -7.82 3.88 -25.71
C ALA A 9 -6.37 3.69 -26.18
N HIS A 10 -6.13 2.68 -27.00
CA HIS A 10 -4.85 2.47 -27.66
C HIS A 10 -4.60 3.60 -28.66
N LYS A 11 -3.38 4.11 -28.68
CA LYS A 11 -2.92 5.10 -29.65
C LYS A 11 -2.25 4.42 -30.84
N GLN A 12 -2.18 5.11 -31.97
CA GLN A 12 -1.39 4.67 -33.11
C GLN A 12 0.08 4.47 -32.68
N GLU A 13 0.70 3.38 -33.14
CA GLU A 13 2.11 3.09 -32.83
C GLU A 13 3.03 4.22 -33.32
N LEU A 14 4.01 4.55 -32.50
CA LEU A 14 5.06 5.51 -32.82
C LEU A 14 5.93 4.98 -33.97
N PRO A 15 6.61 5.86 -34.76
CA PRO A 15 7.62 5.42 -35.71
C PRO A 15 8.69 4.56 -35.06
N ALA A 16 9.17 3.53 -35.77
CA ALA A 16 10.11 2.54 -35.24
C ALA A 16 11.35 3.14 -34.57
N GLU A 17 11.87 4.24 -35.13
CA GLU A 17 13.03 4.99 -34.62
C GLU A 17 12.85 5.57 -33.21
N LYS A 18 11.59 5.86 -32.81
CA LYS A 18 11.26 6.46 -31.51
C LYS A 18 10.86 5.46 -30.45
N ILE A 19 10.55 4.22 -30.84
CA ILE A 19 10.04 3.20 -29.91
C ILE A 19 11.01 2.91 -28.79
N ASP A 20 12.28 2.63 -29.08
CA ASP A 20 13.29 2.27 -28.08
C ASP A 20 13.51 3.36 -27.02
N SER A 21 13.67 4.59 -27.48
CA SER A 21 13.87 5.75 -26.62
C SER A 21 12.65 5.98 -25.71
N ALA A 22 11.45 5.93 -26.30
CA ALA A 22 10.20 6.11 -25.56
C ALA A 22 9.98 4.96 -24.56
N TYR A 23 10.24 3.69 -24.93
CA TYR A 23 10.14 2.55 -24.04
C TYR A 23 11.04 2.69 -22.80
N LYS A 24 12.32 3.02 -23.00
CA LYS A 24 13.27 3.22 -21.90
C LYS A 24 12.82 4.31 -20.93
N SER A 25 12.36 5.44 -21.47
CA SER A 25 11.87 6.56 -20.66
C SER A 25 10.60 6.19 -19.88
N TYR A 26 9.57 5.69 -20.57
CA TYR A 26 8.29 5.37 -19.93
C TYR A 26 8.40 4.24 -18.91
N ARG A 27 9.22 3.21 -19.13
CA ARG A 27 9.39 2.10 -18.18
C ARG A 27 9.88 2.59 -16.82
N TRP A 28 10.93 3.41 -16.79
CA TRP A 28 11.44 3.96 -15.53
C TRP A 28 10.47 4.95 -14.89
N GLN A 29 9.83 5.80 -15.69
CA GLN A 29 8.81 6.72 -15.24
C GLN A 29 7.66 5.97 -14.56
N VAL A 30 7.13 4.95 -15.21
CA VAL A 30 6.00 4.14 -14.71
C VAL A 30 6.42 3.32 -13.49
N PHE A 31 7.62 2.74 -13.50
CA PHE A 31 8.16 2.02 -12.35
C PHE A 31 8.26 2.92 -11.11
N LEU A 32 8.84 4.10 -11.26
CA LEU A 32 8.90 5.08 -10.17
C LEU A 32 7.50 5.51 -9.72
N GLY A 33 6.57 5.69 -10.66
CA GLY A 33 5.20 6.04 -10.35
C GLY A 33 4.49 5.02 -9.47
N ILE A 34 4.57 3.72 -9.81
CA ILE A 34 3.97 2.65 -9.00
C ILE A 34 4.75 2.41 -7.70
N PHE A 35 6.07 2.61 -7.69
CA PHE A 35 6.90 2.49 -6.48
C PHE A 35 6.52 3.58 -5.45
N ILE A 36 6.55 4.83 -5.86
CA ILE A 36 6.23 5.98 -5.01
C ILE A 36 4.77 5.94 -4.58
N GLY A 37 3.85 5.65 -5.53
CA GLY A 37 2.43 5.53 -5.24
C GLY A 37 2.13 4.43 -4.23
N TYR A 38 2.76 3.27 -4.35
CA TYR A 38 2.58 2.17 -3.40
C TYR A 38 3.22 2.46 -2.02
N ALA A 39 4.38 3.11 -1.99
CA ALA A 39 4.96 3.61 -0.74
C ALA A 39 3.99 4.57 -0.02
N GLY A 40 3.29 5.44 -0.79
CA GLY A 40 2.28 6.34 -0.26
C GLY A 40 1.16 5.65 0.52
N PHE A 41 0.70 4.49 0.06
CA PHE A 41 -0.29 3.71 0.81
C PHE A 41 0.21 3.25 2.18
N TYR A 42 1.49 2.97 2.31
CA TYR A 42 2.06 2.58 3.60
C TYR A 42 2.28 3.77 4.53
N ILE A 43 2.49 4.97 4.00
CA ILE A 43 2.54 6.20 4.79
C ILE A 43 1.21 6.43 5.56
N VAL A 44 0.06 6.00 5.00
CA VAL A 44 -1.27 6.22 5.61
C VAL A 44 -1.88 4.97 6.24
N ARG A 45 -1.17 3.86 6.28
CA ARG A 45 -1.75 2.57 6.67
C ARG A 45 -1.65 2.26 8.16
N LYS A 46 -0.53 2.61 8.81
CA LYS A 46 -0.17 2.17 10.17
C LYS A 46 -0.20 3.29 11.21
N ASN A 47 -0.70 4.43 10.84
CA ASN A 47 -0.75 5.62 11.68
C ASN A 47 -1.60 5.43 12.93
N PHE A 48 -2.69 4.64 12.85
CA PHE A 48 -3.51 4.35 14.02
C PHE A 48 -2.72 3.60 15.11
N SER A 49 -1.88 2.63 14.74
CA SER A 49 -1.01 1.93 15.71
C SER A 49 -0.05 2.87 16.43
N MET A 50 0.48 3.88 15.72
CA MET A 50 1.34 4.91 16.30
C MET A 50 0.57 5.84 17.26
N ALA A 51 -0.73 6.03 17.04
CA ALA A 51 -1.57 6.91 17.84
C ALA A 51 -2.12 6.25 19.12
N ILE A 52 -2.16 4.92 19.21
CA ILE A 52 -2.75 4.18 20.35
C ILE A 52 -2.24 4.67 21.71
N PRO A 53 -0.91 4.83 21.94
CA PRO A 53 -0.40 5.28 23.23
C PRO A 53 -0.88 6.68 23.64
N GLU A 54 -1.11 7.56 22.67
CA GLU A 54 -1.61 8.91 22.92
C GLU A 54 -3.13 8.93 23.08
N LEU A 55 -3.86 8.12 22.30
CA LEU A 55 -5.31 7.98 22.45
C LEU A 55 -5.68 7.44 23.84
N ALA A 56 -4.85 6.59 24.43
CA ALA A 56 -5.03 6.12 25.80
C ALA A 56 -5.04 7.28 26.83
N GLN A 57 -4.28 8.36 26.59
CA GLN A 57 -4.28 9.55 27.45
C GLN A 57 -5.59 10.35 27.38
N PHE A 58 -6.35 10.21 26.30
CA PHE A 58 -7.70 10.78 26.14
C PHE A 58 -8.81 9.88 26.72
N GLY A 59 -8.45 8.84 27.48
CA GLY A 59 -9.38 7.96 28.17
C GLY A 59 -9.92 6.79 27.34
N PHE A 60 -9.35 6.51 26.14
CA PHE A 60 -9.72 5.35 25.36
C PHE A 60 -9.00 4.10 25.88
N GLU A 61 -9.75 3.02 26.08
CA GLU A 61 -9.17 1.74 26.54
C GLU A 61 -8.51 0.97 25.38
N LYS A 62 -7.46 0.22 25.70
CA LYS A 62 -6.75 -0.59 24.68
C LYS A 62 -7.66 -1.61 24.00
N GLY A 63 -8.62 -2.18 24.74
CA GLY A 63 -9.61 -3.10 24.17
C GLY A 63 -10.47 -2.44 23.11
N GLU A 64 -10.94 -1.23 23.36
CA GLU A 64 -11.74 -0.42 22.42
C GLU A 64 -10.91 -0.06 21.17
N LEU A 65 -9.66 0.38 21.37
CA LEU A 65 -8.75 0.72 20.27
C LEU A 65 -8.34 -0.50 19.45
N SER A 66 -8.29 -1.69 20.06
CA SER A 66 -8.06 -2.96 19.34
C SER A 66 -9.19 -3.28 18.36
N ILE A 67 -10.45 -2.98 18.72
CA ILE A 67 -11.58 -3.14 17.81
C ILE A 67 -11.43 -2.20 16.61
N VAL A 68 -11.10 -0.94 16.84
CA VAL A 68 -10.86 0.04 15.77
C VAL A 68 -9.73 -0.42 14.85
N LEU A 69 -8.63 -0.92 15.41
CA LEU A 69 -7.49 -1.45 14.65
C LEU A 69 -7.89 -2.65 13.80
N SER A 70 -8.70 -3.57 14.35
CA SER A 70 -9.18 -4.76 13.65
C SER A 70 -10.05 -4.42 12.45
N MET A 71 -10.83 -3.34 12.50
CA MET A 71 -11.65 -2.88 11.38
C MET A 71 -10.82 -2.56 10.14
N ASN A 72 -9.62 -2.02 10.29
CA ASN A 72 -8.69 -1.80 9.18
C ASN A 72 -8.27 -3.11 8.52
N ALA A 73 -7.91 -4.11 9.32
CA ALA A 73 -7.47 -5.41 8.80
C ALA A 73 -8.59 -6.14 8.04
N VAL A 74 -9.80 -6.14 8.60
CA VAL A 74 -10.99 -6.74 7.97
C VAL A 74 -11.31 -6.04 6.65
N ALA A 75 -11.38 -4.71 6.68
CA ALA A 75 -11.66 -3.91 5.49
C ALA A 75 -10.63 -4.13 4.37
N TYR A 76 -9.35 -4.15 4.75
CA TYR A 76 -8.26 -4.39 3.80
C TYR A 76 -8.33 -5.78 3.15
N ALA A 77 -8.64 -6.83 3.94
CA ALA A 77 -8.78 -8.18 3.42
C ALA A 77 -9.94 -8.28 2.41
N LEU A 78 -11.11 -7.76 2.77
CA LEU A 78 -12.29 -7.74 1.89
C LEU A 78 -12.05 -6.89 0.62
N SER A 79 -11.48 -5.70 0.80
CA SER A 79 -11.21 -4.79 -0.30
C SER A 79 -10.20 -5.39 -1.28
N LYS A 80 -9.13 -5.99 -0.81
CA LYS A 80 -8.09 -6.57 -1.67
C LYS A 80 -8.66 -7.64 -2.60
N PHE A 81 -9.61 -8.40 -2.09
CA PHE A 81 -10.31 -9.43 -2.85
C PHE A 81 -11.20 -8.82 -3.97
N LEU A 82 -11.98 -7.79 -3.64
CA LEU A 82 -12.89 -7.16 -4.58
C LEU A 82 -12.18 -6.21 -5.55
N MET A 83 -11.25 -5.41 -5.04
CA MET A 83 -10.57 -4.39 -5.83
C MET A 83 -9.60 -4.96 -6.87
N GLY A 84 -9.17 -6.23 -6.74
CA GLY A 84 -8.46 -6.93 -7.79
C GLY A 84 -9.26 -6.94 -9.09
N SER A 85 -10.49 -7.45 -9.06
CA SER A 85 -11.37 -7.52 -10.22
C SER A 85 -11.77 -6.15 -10.79
N VAL A 86 -11.89 -5.14 -9.93
CA VAL A 86 -12.18 -3.75 -10.37
C VAL A 86 -10.96 -3.14 -11.04
N SER A 87 -9.77 -3.35 -10.46
CA SER A 87 -8.50 -2.84 -10.98
C SER A 87 -8.18 -3.38 -12.37
N ASP A 88 -8.45 -4.68 -12.62
CA ASP A 88 -8.19 -5.30 -13.92
C ASP A 88 -8.98 -4.66 -15.08
N ARG A 89 -10.09 -4.01 -14.74
CA ARG A 89 -10.96 -3.29 -15.68
C ARG A 89 -10.84 -1.78 -15.60
N SER A 90 -9.88 -1.26 -14.84
CA SER A 90 -9.72 0.16 -14.58
C SER A 90 -8.37 0.67 -15.09
N ASN A 91 -8.32 1.98 -15.36
CA ASN A 91 -7.09 2.69 -15.67
C ASN A 91 -6.22 2.80 -14.40
N ALA A 92 -5.09 2.12 -14.35
CA ALA A 92 -4.17 2.13 -13.22
C ALA A 92 -3.68 3.55 -12.86
N ARG A 93 -3.53 4.43 -13.88
CA ARG A 93 -3.13 5.84 -13.70
C ARG A 93 -4.10 6.61 -12.81
N VAL A 94 -5.38 6.26 -12.83
CA VAL A 94 -6.44 6.94 -12.05
C VAL A 94 -6.75 6.14 -10.78
N PHE A 95 -6.87 4.82 -10.91
CA PHE A 95 -7.33 3.95 -9.84
C PHE A 95 -6.41 3.96 -8.61
N LEU A 96 -5.09 3.88 -8.81
CA LEU A 96 -4.12 3.89 -7.72
C LEU A 96 -4.09 5.22 -6.97
N PRO A 97 -3.91 6.39 -7.64
CA PRO A 97 -3.94 7.68 -6.95
C PRO A 97 -5.28 7.99 -6.27
N LEU A 98 -6.40 7.61 -6.88
CA LEU A 98 -7.72 7.79 -6.30
C LEU A 98 -7.84 7.04 -4.96
N GLY A 99 -7.45 5.77 -4.94
CA GLY A 99 -7.44 4.97 -3.71
C GLY A 99 -6.56 5.59 -2.62
N LEU A 100 -5.38 6.10 -3.00
CA LEU A 100 -4.47 6.76 -2.07
C LEU A 100 -5.05 8.06 -1.49
N VAL A 101 -5.67 8.90 -2.33
CA VAL A 101 -6.34 10.14 -1.87
C VAL A 101 -7.50 9.82 -0.92
N LEU A 102 -8.34 8.84 -1.26
CA LEU A 102 -9.46 8.45 -0.41
C LEU A 102 -9.00 7.86 0.94
N ALA A 103 -7.93 7.06 0.95
CA ALA A 103 -7.32 6.57 2.19
C ALA A 103 -6.75 7.71 3.03
N ALA A 104 -6.03 8.65 2.40
CA ALA A 104 -5.44 9.81 3.06
C ALA A 104 -6.49 10.73 3.68
N VAL A 105 -7.56 11.03 2.94
CA VAL A 105 -8.68 11.84 3.43
C VAL A 105 -9.38 11.16 4.59
N SER A 106 -9.67 9.85 4.49
CA SER A 106 -10.27 9.08 5.58
C SER A 106 -9.40 9.12 6.84
N MET A 107 -8.08 9.02 6.69
CA MET A 107 -7.14 9.09 7.80
C MET A 107 -7.07 10.51 8.40
N MET A 108 -7.13 11.56 7.58
CA MET A 108 -7.11 12.95 8.06
C MET A 108 -8.26 13.22 9.02
N PHE A 109 -9.44 12.65 8.78
CA PHE A 109 -10.60 12.80 9.65
C PHE A 109 -10.49 12.03 10.98
N MET A 110 -9.48 11.16 11.17
CA MET A 110 -9.29 10.39 12.41
C MET A 110 -9.01 11.26 13.64
N ILE A 111 -8.59 12.49 13.44
CA ILE A 111 -8.42 13.45 14.55
C ILE A 111 -9.76 13.95 15.09
N GLY A 112 -10.80 14.00 14.25
CA GLY A 112 -12.11 14.55 14.59
C GLY A 112 -12.74 13.94 15.84
N PRO A 113 -12.79 12.60 15.98
CA PRO A 113 -13.36 11.97 17.17
C PRO A 113 -12.77 12.42 18.50
N VAL A 114 -11.46 12.67 18.55
CA VAL A 114 -10.79 13.16 19.75
C VAL A 114 -11.05 14.65 20.00
N GLN A 115 -11.33 15.39 18.95
CA GLN A 115 -11.46 16.85 19.00
C GLN A 115 -12.89 17.29 19.27
N PHE A 116 -13.89 16.59 18.71
CA PHE A 116 -15.29 17.03 18.74
C PHE A 116 -16.15 16.27 19.74
N PHE A 117 -15.75 15.07 20.19
CA PHE A 117 -16.54 14.29 21.14
C PHE A 117 -15.97 14.40 22.55
N GLY A 118 -16.85 14.75 23.49
CA GLY A 118 -16.53 14.78 24.93
C GLY A 118 -16.52 13.36 25.56
N PRO A 119 -16.14 13.26 26.84
CA PRO A 119 -16.09 11.97 27.57
C PRO A 119 -17.42 11.21 27.56
N GLU A 120 -18.55 11.94 27.59
CA GLU A 120 -19.90 11.34 27.55
C GLU A 120 -20.22 10.69 26.18
N GLN A 121 -19.55 11.10 25.12
CA GLN A 121 -19.73 10.61 23.76
C GLN A 121 -18.63 9.63 23.32
N LYS A 122 -17.91 9.05 24.26
CA LYS A 122 -16.78 8.14 24.01
C LYS A 122 -17.18 6.98 23.09
N SER A 123 -18.34 6.35 23.29
CA SER A 123 -18.81 5.25 22.43
C SER A 123 -19.02 5.69 21.00
N LEU A 124 -19.54 6.91 20.78
CA LEU A 124 -19.73 7.47 19.44
C LEU A 124 -18.35 7.76 18.79
N ALA A 125 -17.40 8.29 19.54
CA ALA A 125 -16.04 8.52 19.06
C ALA A 125 -15.39 7.22 18.58
N ILE A 126 -15.53 6.12 19.30
CA ILE A 126 -15.01 4.79 18.93
C ILE A 126 -15.67 4.29 17.64
N ILE A 127 -16.99 4.42 17.52
CA ILE A 127 -17.70 4.02 16.30
C ILE A 127 -17.20 4.82 15.10
N VAL A 128 -17.08 6.13 15.22
CA VAL A 128 -16.58 6.99 14.14
C VAL A 128 -15.14 6.64 13.76
N MET A 129 -14.26 6.43 14.76
CA MET A 129 -12.90 5.95 14.50
C MET A 129 -12.88 4.59 13.81
N ALA A 130 -13.74 3.66 14.21
CA ALA A 130 -13.85 2.34 13.60
C ALA A 130 -14.28 2.43 12.12
N VAL A 131 -15.27 3.26 11.82
CA VAL A 131 -15.72 3.51 10.44
C VAL A 131 -14.63 4.17 9.60
N LEU A 132 -13.97 5.20 10.12
CA LEU A 132 -12.88 5.86 9.40
C LEU A 132 -11.70 4.92 9.16
N ASN A 133 -11.32 4.12 10.16
CA ASN A 133 -10.23 3.17 10.02
C ASN A 133 -10.61 2.00 9.08
N PHE A 134 -11.89 1.61 9.04
CA PHE A 134 -12.43 0.71 8.02
C PHE A 134 -12.26 1.31 6.62
N LEU A 135 -12.62 2.59 6.41
CA LEU A 135 -12.44 3.26 5.11
C LEU A 135 -10.97 3.35 4.71
N VAL A 136 -10.08 3.69 5.65
CA VAL A 136 -8.62 3.64 5.41
C VAL A 136 -8.21 2.26 4.91
N GLY A 137 -8.60 1.18 5.60
CA GLY A 137 -8.30 -0.20 5.20
C GLY A 137 -8.88 -0.55 3.84
N TRP A 138 -10.14 -0.16 3.60
CA TRP A 138 -10.83 -0.40 2.33
C TRP A 138 -10.10 0.23 1.14
N PHE A 139 -9.77 1.51 1.22
CA PHE A 139 -9.08 2.21 0.14
C PHE A 139 -7.62 1.77 -0.02
N ASN A 140 -6.96 1.32 1.06
CA ASN A 140 -5.63 0.71 0.98
C ASN A 140 -5.60 -0.56 0.13
N GLY A 141 -6.72 -1.30 0.03
CA GLY A 141 -6.84 -2.46 -0.85
C GLY A 141 -6.70 -2.13 -2.34
N MET A 142 -6.89 -0.86 -2.73
CA MET A 142 -6.74 -0.39 -4.11
C MET A 142 -5.27 -0.22 -4.56
N GLY A 143 -4.29 -0.33 -3.66
CA GLY A 143 -2.89 -0.03 -3.96
C GLY A 143 -2.17 -1.12 -4.75
N TRP A 144 -2.26 -2.39 -4.32
CA TRP A 144 -1.48 -3.48 -4.91
C TRP A 144 -1.95 -3.91 -6.31
N PRO A 145 -3.26 -4.12 -6.57
CA PRO A 145 -3.73 -4.67 -7.83
C PRO A 145 -3.28 -3.86 -9.08
N PRO A 146 -3.41 -2.53 -9.12
CA PRO A 146 -2.96 -1.76 -10.28
C PRO A 146 -1.44 -1.81 -10.48
N CYS A 147 -0.65 -1.96 -9.40
CA CYS A 147 0.80 -2.13 -9.52
C CYS A 147 1.16 -3.45 -10.20
N GLY A 148 0.51 -4.56 -9.80
CA GLY A 148 0.69 -5.86 -10.40
C GLY A 148 0.35 -5.83 -11.90
N ARG A 149 -0.79 -5.24 -12.26
CA ARG A 149 -1.20 -5.07 -13.66
C ARG A 149 -0.20 -4.25 -14.47
N VAL A 150 0.22 -3.09 -13.98
CA VAL A 150 1.22 -2.26 -14.66
C VAL A 150 2.53 -3.02 -14.85
N MET A 151 2.97 -3.77 -13.83
CA MET A 151 4.18 -4.60 -13.94
C MET A 151 4.07 -5.65 -15.05
N THR A 152 2.90 -6.27 -15.24
CA THR A 152 2.73 -7.27 -16.30
C THR A 152 2.75 -6.65 -17.68
N HIS A 153 2.28 -5.43 -17.86
CA HIS A 153 2.25 -4.76 -19.17
C HIS A 153 3.58 -4.08 -19.56
N TRP A 154 4.37 -3.64 -18.56
CA TRP A 154 5.59 -2.85 -18.84
C TRP A 154 6.90 -3.64 -18.69
N PHE A 155 6.87 -4.84 -18.10
CA PHE A 155 8.06 -5.66 -17.86
C PHE A 155 7.87 -7.09 -18.40
N SER A 156 8.86 -7.56 -19.16
CA SER A 156 8.83 -8.89 -19.77
C SER A 156 8.91 -10.01 -18.73
N VAL A 157 8.54 -11.22 -19.13
CA VAL A 157 8.47 -12.38 -18.23
C VAL A 157 9.80 -12.66 -17.55
N THR A 158 10.92 -12.52 -18.28
CA THR A 158 12.28 -12.80 -17.80
C THR A 158 12.80 -11.79 -16.78
N GLU A 159 12.38 -10.52 -16.84
CA GLU A 159 12.85 -9.46 -15.93
C GLU A 159 11.84 -9.13 -14.81
N ARG A 160 10.59 -9.54 -14.96
CA ARG A 160 9.48 -9.19 -14.06
C ARG A 160 9.74 -9.59 -12.62
N GLY A 161 10.35 -10.74 -12.38
CA GLY A 161 10.66 -11.23 -11.04
C GLY A 161 11.59 -10.27 -10.27
N THR A 162 12.68 -9.86 -10.89
CA THR A 162 13.64 -8.89 -10.32
C THR A 162 12.99 -7.53 -10.08
N MET A 163 12.24 -7.02 -11.06
CA MET A 163 11.58 -5.72 -10.94
C MET A 163 10.50 -5.73 -9.85
N MET A 164 9.74 -6.83 -9.71
CA MET A 164 8.78 -7.01 -8.62
C MET A 164 9.47 -7.05 -7.25
N SER A 165 10.64 -7.68 -7.12
CA SER A 165 11.40 -7.72 -5.87
C SER A 165 11.88 -6.33 -5.46
N ILE A 166 12.40 -5.55 -6.40
CA ILE A 166 12.81 -4.15 -6.15
C ILE A 166 11.59 -3.30 -5.78
N TRP A 167 10.50 -3.41 -6.56
CA TRP A 167 9.27 -2.68 -6.29
C TRP A 167 8.68 -3.04 -4.92
N ASN A 168 8.81 -4.29 -4.49
CA ASN A 168 8.28 -4.73 -3.20
C ASN A 168 8.93 -3.99 -2.01
N CYS A 169 10.14 -3.45 -2.16
CA CYS A 169 10.76 -2.60 -1.14
C CYS A 169 9.99 -1.28 -0.89
N ALA A 170 9.11 -0.89 -1.81
CA ALA A 170 8.30 0.33 -1.66
C ALA A 170 7.46 0.33 -0.37
N HIS A 171 6.93 -0.83 0.03
CA HIS A 171 6.13 -0.93 1.24
C HIS A 171 6.97 -0.71 2.51
N ASN A 172 8.21 -1.17 2.54
CA ASN A 172 9.12 -0.93 3.66
C ASN A 172 9.56 0.54 3.71
N VAL A 173 9.81 1.16 2.55
CA VAL A 173 10.15 2.60 2.48
C VAL A 173 8.98 3.44 3.03
N GLY A 174 7.76 3.18 2.55
CA GLY A 174 6.57 3.88 3.05
C GLY A 174 6.31 3.63 4.54
N GLY A 175 6.41 2.36 4.97
CA GLY A 175 6.23 1.97 6.37
C GLY A 175 7.26 2.59 7.31
N ALA A 176 8.53 2.61 6.91
CA ALA A 176 9.61 3.23 7.69
C ALA A 176 9.37 4.74 7.95
N LEU A 177 8.78 5.44 6.99
CA LEU A 177 8.53 6.89 7.13
C LEU A 177 7.42 7.23 8.13
N VAL A 178 6.53 6.31 8.49
CA VAL A 178 5.38 6.58 9.37
C VAL A 178 5.81 7.15 10.73
N GLY A 179 6.76 6.50 11.40
CA GLY A 179 7.25 6.94 12.71
C GLY A 179 7.89 8.33 12.68
N PRO A 180 8.93 8.58 11.86
CA PRO A 180 9.52 9.92 11.72
C PRO A 180 8.50 10.98 11.31
N MET A 181 7.58 10.68 10.38
CA MET A 181 6.56 11.65 9.96
C MET A 181 5.61 12.00 11.09
N ALA A 182 5.20 11.06 11.94
CA ALA A 182 4.38 11.34 13.11
C ALA A 182 5.10 12.28 14.08
N VAL A 183 6.38 11.99 14.37
CA VAL A 183 7.19 12.78 15.32
C VAL A 183 7.47 14.18 14.79
N TYR A 184 8.05 14.28 13.60
CA TYR A 184 8.42 15.59 13.01
C TYR A 184 7.20 16.38 12.57
N GLY A 185 6.14 15.72 12.13
CA GLY A 185 4.87 16.36 11.85
C GLY A 185 4.25 16.96 13.12
N ALA A 186 4.35 16.26 14.26
CA ALA A 186 3.92 16.80 15.55
C ALA A 186 4.72 18.04 15.97
N LEU A 187 6.06 17.97 15.85
CA LEU A 187 6.93 19.07 16.27
C LEU A 187 6.79 20.32 15.39
N TRP A 188 6.58 20.13 14.10
CA TRP A 188 6.66 21.21 13.13
C TRP A 188 5.29 21.73 12.72
N PHE A 189 4.34 20.85 12.45
CA PHE A 189 3.04 21.21 11.91
C PHE A 189 1.98 21.37 13.01
N GLY A 190 1.99 20.49 14.02
CA GLY A 190 1.00 20.50 15.08
C GLY A 190 1.08 21.75 15.98
N SER A 191 2.28 22.25 16.26
CA SER A 191 2.49 23.44 17.10
C SER A 191 1.78 24.71 16.58
N TRP A 192 1.55 24.80 15.28
CA TRP A 192 0.89 25.96 14.68
C TRP A 192 -0.62 26.02 14.98
N PHE A 193 -1.22 24.88 15.27
CA PHE A 193 -2.68 24.78 15.41
C PHE A 193 -3.18 24.73 16.85
N TYR A 194 -2.40 24.20 17.80
CA TYR A 194 -2.91 23.85 19.13
C TYR A 194 -2.12 24.40 20.34
N GLY A 195 -1.10 25.22 20.15
CA GLY A 195 -0.32 25.76 21.24
C GLY A 195 0.48 24.70 22.00
N ALA A 196 0.35 24.54 23.30
CA ALA A 196 1.23 23.71 24.13
C ALA A 196 0.78 22.26 24.38
N ASP A 197 -0.31 21.78 23.79
CA ASP A 197 -0.81 20.40 23.99
C ASP A 197 -0.05 19.39 23.15
N ALA A 198 0.99 18.77 23.74
CA ALA A 198 1.88 17.83 23.08
C ALA A 198 1.16 16.58 22.51
N SER A 199 0.13 16.07 23.19
CA SER A 199 -0.60 14.87 22.77
C SER A 199 -1.44 15.14 21.53
N ARG A 200 -2.09 16.30 21.47
CA ARG A 200 -2.84 16.74 20.26
C ARG A 200 -1.90 16.99 19.08
N TYR A 201 -0.72 17.57 19.31
CA TYR A 201 0.28 17.75 18.27
C TYR A 201 0.72 16.45 17.67
N PHE A 202 0.92 15.43 18.51
CA PHE A 202 1.28 14.11 18.03
C PHE A 202 0.18 13.49 17.16
N LEU A 203 -1.08 13.64 17.53
CA LEU A 203 -2.20 13.16 16.71
C LEU A 203 -2.29 13.88 15.36
N ILE A 204 -2.02 15.20 15.29
CA ILE A 204 -1.93 15.94 14.04
C ILE A 204 -0.75 15.41 13.20
N GLY A 205 0.43 15.26 13.80
CA GLY A 205 1.61 14.71 13.14
C GLY A 205 1.37 13.29 12.61
N THR A 206 0.58 12.50 13.33
CA THR A 206 0.28 11.11 12.97
C THR A 206 -0.78 10.99 11.86
N TYR A 207 -1.79 11.85 11.85
CA TYR A 207 -2.92 11.71 10.94
C TYR A 207 -2.92 12.74 9.80
N VAL A 208 -2.72 14.02 10.10
CA VAL A 208 -2.89 15.09 9.11
C VAL A 208 -1.66 15.26 8.23
N PHE A 209 -0.47 15.30 8.83
CA PHE A 209 0.76 15.52 8.07
C PHE A 209 1.06 14.39 7.06
N PRO A 210 1.04 13.10 7.44
CA PRO A 210 1.24 12.01 6.49
C PRO A 210 0.14 11.95 5.42
N ALA A 211 -1.11 12.31 5.76
CA ALA A 211 -2.20 12.39 4.77
C ALA A 211 -1.94 13.45 3.71
N ALA A 212 -1.49 14.65 4.11
CA ALA A 212 -1.13 15.71 3.17
C ALA A 212 0.02 15.27 2.25
N VAL A 213 1.04 14.63 2.80
CA VAL A 213 2.15 14.05 2.00
C VAL A 213 1.64 12.98 1.05
N ALA A 214 0.76 12.08 1.50
CA ALA A 214 0.19 11.03 0.65
C ALA A 214 -0.65 11.59 -0.51
N ILE A 215 -1.37 12.69 -0.32
CA ILE A 215 -2.08 13.39 -1.40
C ILE A 215 -1.09 13.95 -2.43
N LEU A 216 0.01 14.54 -2.00
CA LEU A 216 1.08 14.99 -2.92
C LEU A 216 1.70 13.81 -3.67
N VAL A 217 1.97 12.70 -2.97
CA VAL A 217 2.44 11.45 -3.59
C VAL A 217 1.44 10.92 -4.62
N ALA A 218 0.15 10.99 -4.34
CA ALA A 218 -0.89 10.59 -5.30
C ALA A 218 -0.86 11.45 -6.58
N LEU A 219 -0.66 12.76 -6.46
CA LEU A 219 -0.50 13.64 -7.62
C LEU A 219 0.73 13.29 -8.45
N VAL A 220 1.87 13.04 -7.79
CA VAL A 220 3.10 12.59 -8.47
C VAL A 220 2.87 11.25 -9.17
N ALA A 221 2.25 10.28 -8.50
CA ALA A 221 1.92 8.98 -9.08
C ALA A 221 1.00 9.12 -10.30
N TYR A 222 -0.02 9.97 -10.23
CA TYR A 222 -0.90 10.27 -11.37
C TYR A 222 -0.15 10.84 -12.58
N CYS A 223 0.85 11.68 -12.36
CA CYS A 223 1.69 12.22 -13.42
C CYS A 223 2.62 11.18 -14.05
N LEU A 224 3.15 10.25 -13.24
CA LEU A 224 4.15 9.27 -13.67
C LEU A 224 3.55 8.00 -14.25
N ILE A 225 2.46 7.49 -13.70
CA ILE A 225 1.87 6.19 -14.10
C ILE A 225 1.25 6.30 -15.50
N ARG A 226 1.46 5.26 -16.29
CA ARG A 226 0.76 4.96 -17.53
C ARG A 226 0.21 3.54 -17.45
N ASP A 227 -1.02 3.34 -17.91
CA ASP A 227 -1.73 2.05 -17.76
C ASP A 227 -1.04 0.95 -18.57
N THR A 228 -0.96 1.14 -19.88
CA THR A 228 -0.37 0.18 -20.82
C THR A 228 0.56 0.88 -21.81
N PRO A 229 1.55 0.16 -22.39
CA PRO A 229 2.37 0.69 -23.48
C PRO A 229 1.54 1.17 -24.68
N GLN A 230 0.48 0.41 -25.05
CA GLN A 230 -0.38 0.75 -26.18
C GLN A 230 -1.11 2.09 -25.98
N SER A 231 -1.42 2.45 -24.74
CA SER A 231 -2.00 3.78 -24.43
C SER A 231 -1.03 4.95 -24.69
N CYS A 232 0.26 4.63 -24.83
CA CYS A 232 1.33 5.59 -25.15
C CYS A 232 1.80 5.51 -26.61
N GLY A 233 1.16 4.66 -27.45
CA GLY A 233 1.60 4.41 -28.83
C GLY A 233 2.82 3.49 -28.95
N LEU A 234 3.00 2.59 -27.98
CA LEU A 234 4.07 1.60 -27.99
C LEU A 234 3.49 0.20 -28.22
N PRO A 235 4.24 -0.72 -28.85
CA PRO A 235 3.83 -2.12 -28.95
C PRO A 235 3.76 -2.78 -27.56
N THR A 236 3.16 -3.96 -27.46
CA THR A 236 3.18 -4.74 -26.21
C THR A 236 4.60 -5.09 -25.81
N ILE A 237 4.84 -5.33 -24.51
CA ILE A 237 6.18 -5.67 -24.02
C ILE A 237 6.67 -7.00 -24.59
N GLU A 238 5.76 -7.95 -24.80
CA GLU A 238 6.04 -9.25 -25.41
C GLU A 238 6.56 -9.07 -26.85
N LYS A 239 5.88 -8.25 -27.66
CA LYS A 239 6.30 -7.92 -29.04
C LYS A 239 7.63 -7.17 -29.05
N TYR A 240 7.80 -6.17 -28.15
CA TYR A 240 9.00 -5.35 -28.07
C TYR A 240 10.25 -6.14 -27.66
N ARG A 241 10.12 -7.07 -26.69
CA ARG A 241 11.24 -7.89 -26.16
C ARG A 241 11.36 -9.25 -26.86
N ASN A 242 10.40 -9.65 -27.69
CA ASN A 242 10.26 -11.01 -28.21
C ASN A 242 10.33 -12.08 -27.11
N ASP A 243 9.66 -11.80 -25.98
CA ASP A 243 9.67 -12.62 -24.75
C ASP A 243 8.24 -12.97 -24.38
N TYR A 244 7.80 -14.14 -24.84
CA TYR A 244 6.43 -14.62 -24.65
C TYR A 244 6.35 -15.67 -23.54
N PRO A 245 5.26 -15.68 -22.73
CA PRO A 245 5.00 -16.76 -21.79
C PRO A 245 4.94 -18.12 -22.51
N LYS A 246 5.37 -19.20 -21.85
CA LYS A 246 5.39 -20.56 -22.42
C LYS A 246 4.05 -21.02 -23.01
N ASN A 247 2.94 -20.48 -22.50
CA ASN A 247 1.58 -20.81 -22.93
C ASN A 247 0.88 -19.59 -23.56
N TYR A 248 1.64 -18.71 -24.22
CA TYR A 248 1.07 -17.54 -24.87
C TYR A 248 0.14 -17.96 -26.01
N SER A 249 -1.10 -17.51 -25.98
CA SER A 249 -2.01 -17.55 -27.12
C SER A 249 -2.67 -16.17 -27.24
N GLU A 250 -2.79 -15.67 -28.47
CA GLU A 250 -3.46 -14.39 -28.74
C GLU A 250 -4.93 -14.38 -28.29
N LYS A 251 -5.54 -15.56 -28.10
CA LYS A 251 -6.88 -15.76 -27.55
C LYS A 251 -6.97 -15.61 -26.02
N GLN A 252 -5.85 -15.46 -25.30
CA GLN A 252 -5.80 -15.36 -23.84
C GLN A 252 -6.20 -14.00 -23.28
N GLU A 253 -6.56 -13.03 -24.11
CA GLU A 253 -7.25 -11.80 -23.69
C GLU A 253 -8.76 -12.03 -23.41
N GLU A 254 -9.25 -13.27 -23.42
CA GLU A 254 -10.59 -13.58 -22.92
C GLU A 254 -10.65 -13.22 -21.43
N VAL A 255 -11.41 -12.17 -21.14
CA VAL A 255 -11.66 -11.69 -19.79
C VAL A 255 -12.47 -12.75 -19.04
N LEU A 256 -11.79 -13.60 -18.28
CA LEU A 256 -12.43 -14.56 -17.40
C LEU A 256 -13.37 -13.83 -16.43
N THR A 257 -14.54 -14.40 -16.18
CA THR A 257 -15.44 -13.84 -15.17
C THR A 257 -14.84 -13.98 -13.78
N ALA A 258 -15.13 -13.05 -12.88
CA ALA A 258 -14.67 -13.13 -11.49
C ALA A 258 -15.05 -14.47 -10.84
N LYS A 259 -16.22 -15.01 -11.16
CA LYS A 259 -16.71 -16.32 -10.69
C LYS A 259 -15.81 -17.47 -11.15
N GLU A 260 -15.40 -17.48 -12.41
CA GLU A 260 -14.49 -18.51 -12.94
C GLU A 260 -13.11 -18.42 -12.30
N ILE A 261 -12.55 -17.21 -12.16
CA ILE A 261 -11.26 -17.00 -11.49
C ILE A 261 -11.31 -17.56 -10.07
N PHE A 262 -12.32 -17.18 -9.27
CA PHE A 262 -12.39 -17.60 -7.88
C PHE A 262 -12.66 -19.08 -7.72
N PHE A 263 -13.71 -19.61 -8.33
CA PHE A 263 -14.12 -20.99 -8.08
C PHE A 263 -13.27 -22.02 -8.84
N LYS A 264 -12.81 -21.72 -10.05
CA LYS A 264 -12.04 -22.68 -10.87
C LYS A 264 -10.55 -22.61 -10.59
N HIS A 265 -9.97 -21.41 -10.44
CA HIS A 265 -8.52 -21.24 -10.38
C HIS A 265 -7.99 -20.95 -8.97
N VAL A 266 -8.77 -20.35 -8.07
CA VAL A 266 -8.33 -20.00 -6.70
C VAL A 266 -8.79 -21.04 -5.70
N PHE A 267 -10.08 -21.23 -5.49
CA PHE A 267 -10.58 -22.11 -4.43
C PHE A 267 -10.31 -23.59 -4.65
N ASN A 268 -10.23 -24.06 -5.89
CA ASN A 268 -9.89 -25.45 -6.19
C ASN A 268 -8.39 -25.75 -6.19
N ASN A 269 -7.54 -24.75 -6.01
CA ASN A 269 -6.09 -24.95 -6.03
C ASN A 269 -5.55 -25.21 -4.62
N LYS A 270 -5.26 -26.48 -4.32
CA LYS A 270 -4.73 -26.92 -3.02
C LYS A 270 -3.41 -26.22 -2.64
N MET A 271 -2.53 -25.94 -3.61
CA MET A 271 -1.26 -25.26 -3.34
C MET A 271 -1.48 -23.82 -2.86
N LEU A 272 -2.48 -23.13 -3.39
CA LEU A 272 -2.82 -21.79 -2.91
C LEU A 272 -3.32 -21.81 -1.46
N TRP A 273 -4.03 -22.85 -1.04
CA TRP A 273 -4.46 -23.01 0.35
C TRP A 273 -3.28 -23.23 1.31
N TYR A 274 -2.30 -24.07 0.95
CA TYR A 274 -1.09 -24.22 1.77
C TYR A 274 -0.33 -22.91 1.92
N ILE A 275 -0.16 -22.15 0.82
CA ILE A 275 0.49 -20.85 0.85
C ILE A 275 -0.33 -19.85 1.68
N ALA A 276 -1.65 -19.85 1.56
CA ALA A 276 -2.52 -18.96 2.32
C ALA A 276 -2.44 -19.21 3.82
N ILE A 277 -2.46 -20.49 4.25
CA ILE A 277 -2.33 -20.87 5.66
C ILE A 277 -0.95 -20.47 6.20
N ALA A 278 0.13 -20.77 5.48
CA ALA A 278 1.47 -20.37 5.88
C ALA A 278 1.59 -18.86 6.03
N ASN A 279 1.06 -18.09 5.06
CA ASN A 279 1.03 -16.63 5.13
C ASN A 279 0.20 -16.11 6.32
N ALA A 280 -0.90 -16.78 6.70
CA ALA A 280 -1.70 -16.36 7.85
C ALA A 280 -0.86 -16.34 9.14
N PHE A 281 -0.05 -17.38 9.38
CA PHE A 281 0.85 -17.42 10.55
C PHE A 281 1.97 -16.36 10.47
N VAL A 282 2.59 -16.19 9.31
CA VAL A 282 3.61 -15.16 9.11
C VAL A 282 3.04 -13.76 9.37
N TYR A 283 1.86 -13.46 8.84
CA TYR A 283 1.24 -12.15 9.04
C TYR A 283 0.71 -11.94 10.45
N MET A 284 0.27 -12.99 11.15
CA MET A 284 -0.12 -12.92 12.55
C MET A 284 1.05 -12.42 13.42
N VAL A 285 2.23 -12.99 13.24
CA VAL A 285 3.44 -12.56 13.96
C VAL A 285 3.84 -11.15 13.54
N ARG A 286 3.92 -10.88 12.23
CA ARG A 286 4.36 -9.58 11.70
C ARG A 286 3.46 -8.44 12.17
N TYR A 287 2.16 -8.58 12.03
CA TYR A 287 1.22 -7.51 12.41
C TYR A 287 1.05 -7.41 13.93
N GLY A 288 1.09 -8.53 14.66
CA GLY A 288 1.11 -8.48 16.11
C GLY A 288 2.26 -7.63 16.64
N CYS A 289 3.46 -7.83 16.12
CA CYS A 289 4.62 -7.01 16.49
C CYS A 289 4.44 -5.55 16.03
N LEU A 290 4.15 -5.31 14.75
CA LEU A 290 4.09 -3.96 14.20
C LEU A 290 2.99 -3.08 14.81
N ASP A 291 1.82 -3.65 15.05
CA ASP A 291 0.67 -2.89 15.52
C ASP A 291 0.77 -2.51 17.00
N TRP A 292 1.48 -3.31 17.79
CA TRP A 292 1.64 -3.10 19.23
C TRP A 292 3.03 -2.63 19.64
N ALA A 293 4.02 -2.61 18.74
CA ALA A 293 5.39 -2.17 19.04
C ALA A 293 5.44 -0.74 19.62
N PRO A 294 4.75 0.26 19.08
CA PRO A 294 4.80 1.61 19.66
C PRO A 294 4.28 1.66 21.09
N THR A 295 3.17 0.96 21.36
CA THR A 295 2.58 0.86 22.71
C THR A 295 3.50 0.13 23.68
N PHE A 296 4.06 -1.02 23.26
CA PHE A 296 5.00 -1.79 24.07
C PHE A 296 6.26 -1.00 24.41
N LEU A 297 6.87 -0.34 23.43
CA LEU A 297 8.07 0.46 23.63
C LEU A 297 7.84 1.62 24.59
N LYS A 298 6.70 2.30 24.48
CA LYS A 298 6.37 3.41 25.37
C LYS A 298 6.04 2.94 26.78
N GLU A 299 5.19 1.94 26.94
CA GLU A 299 4.65 1.57 28.26
C GLU A 299 5.52 0.56 29.01
N ALA A 300 6.08 -0.44 28.34
CA ALA A 300 6.88 -1.49 28.98
C ALA A 300 8.37 -1.14 29.04
N GLN A 301 8.89 -0.41 28.06
CA GLN A 301 10.30 -0.05 27.96
C GLN A 301 10.60 1.41 28.33
N GLY A 302 9.57 2.22 28.56
CA GLY A 302 9.74 3.63 28.96
C GLY A 302 10.30 4.53 27.85
N TYR A 303 10.21 4.12 26.58
CA TYR A 303 10.67 4.93 25.45
C TYR A 303 9.79 6.18 25.30
N ASP A 304 10.44 7.28 24.93
CA ASP A 304 9.69 8.44 24.47
C ASP A 304 9.13 8.20 23.05
N ILE A 305 8.23 9.08 22.62
CA ILE A 305 7.56 8.99 21.30
C ILE A 305 8.58 9.03 20.15
N LYS A 306 9.64 9.83 20.31
CA LYS A 306 10.69 9.97 19.30
C LYS A 306 11.50 8.68 19.17
N GLN A 307 11.87 8.06 20.29
CA GLN A 307 12.58 6.78 20.32
C GLN A 307 11.72 5.65 19.73
N ALA A 308 10.43 5.60 20.08
CA ALA A 308 9.49 4.62 19.53
C ALA A 308 9.32 4.78 17.99
N GLY A 309 9.22 6.03 17.52
CA GLY A 309 9.14 6.32 16.07
C GLY A 309 10.38 5.91 15.30
N TRP A 310 11.57 6.15 15.85
CA TRP A 310 12.83 5.70 15.23
C TRP A 310 13.05 4.19 15.32
N ALA A 311 12.60 3.54 16.38
CA ALA A 311 12.63 2.07 16.48
C ALA A 311 11.72 1.43 15.41
N TYR A 312 10.53 2.01 15.18
CA TYR A 312 9.64 1.58 14.10
C TYR A 312 10.28 1.77 12.72
N PHE A 313 10.92 2.91 12.48
CA PHE A 313 11.71 3.16 11.26
C PHE A 313 12.77 2.09 11.06
N ALA A 314 13.58 1.81 12.09
CA ALA A 314 14.68 0.85 12.01
C ALA A 314 14.15 -0.57 11.67
N TYR A 315 13.03 -0.98 12.26
CA TYR A 315 12.39 -2.25 11.98
C TYR A 315 12.00 -2.40 10.51
N GLU A 316 11.29 -1.44 9.96
CA GLU A 316 10.84 -1.49 8.56
C GLU A 316 12.01 -1.31 7.59
N PHE A 317 12.97 -0.43 7.91
CA PHE A 317 14.14 -0.21 7.06
C PHE A 317 15.05 -1.43 6.99
N ALA A 318 15.27 -2.12 8.11
CA ALA A 318 16.07 -3.35 8.17
C ALA A 318 15.47 -4.50 7.34
N ALA A 319 14.17 -4.48 7.06
CA ALA A 319 13.52 -5.45 6.19
C ALA A 319 13.96 -5.33 4.71
N ILE A 320 14.44 -4.16 4.28
CA ILE A 320 14.88 -3.94 2.89
C ILE A 320 16.10 -4.83 2.56
N PRO A 321 17.25 -4.71 3.26
CA PRO A 321 18.39 -5.57 2.99
C PRO A 321 18.06 -7.05 3.22
N GLY A 322 17.23 -7.38 4.21
CA GLY A 322 16.75 -8.74 4.43
C GLY A 322 16.03 -9.31 3.21
N THR A 323 15.10 -8.56 2.62
CA THR A 323 14.37 -8.97 1.42
C THR A 323 15.30 -9.18 0.22
N LEU A 324 16.27 -8.27 0.02
CA LEU A 324 17.25 -8.37 -1.07
C LEU A 324 18.18 -9.58 -0.89
N VAL A 325 18.68 -9.81 0.33
CA VAL A 325 19.53 -10.97 0.66
C VAL A 325 18.74 -12.27 0.47
N CYS A 326 17.50 -12.36 0.93
CA CYS A 326 16.66 -13.54 0.72
C CYS A 326 16.40 -13.80 -0.77
N GLY A 327 16.16 -12.77 -1.57
CA GLY A 327 16.02 -12.88 -3.02
C GLY A 327 17.31 -13.41 -3.67
N TRP A 328 18.46 -12.85 -3.30
CA TRP A 328 19.76 -13.27 -3.80
C TRP A 328 20.09 -14.73 -3.41
N LEU A 329 19.86 -15.12 -2.17
CA LEU A 329 20.03 -16.51 -1.71
C LEU A 329 19.13 -17.47 -2.48
N SER A 330 17.85 -17.10 -2.67
CA SER A 330 16.89 -17.90 -3.44
C SER A 330 17.40 -18.20 -4.85
N ASP A 331 17.92 -17.17 -5.53
CA ASP A 331 18.32 -17.31 -6.93
C ASP A 331 19.72 -17.96 -7.08
N LYS A 332 20.69 -17.58 -6.24
CA LYS A 332 22.08 -18.04 -6.36
C LYS A 332 22.36 -19.35 -5.65
N VAL A 333 21.83 -19.52 -4.43
CA VAL A 333 22.11 -20.70 -3.60
C VAL A 333 21.11 -21.82 -3.88
N PHE A 334 19.81 -21.47 -3.87
CA PHE A 334 18.73 -22.45 -4.03
C PHE A 334 18.28 -22.63 -5.50
N LYS A 335 18.91 -21.94 -6.47
CA LYS A 335 18.62 -22.03 -7.90
C LYS A 335 17.12 -21.96 -8.24
N GLY A 336 16.39 -21.12 -7.52
CA GLY A 336 14.95 -20.96 -7.67
C GLY A 336 14.09 -22.03 -6.97
N GLY A 337 14.68 -22.97 -6.28
CA GLY A 337 13.99 -23.97 -5.45
C GLY A 337 13.43 -23.37 -4.17
N ARG A 338 12.34 -22.60 -4.30
CA ARG A 338 11.75 -21.82 -3.19
C ARG A 338 10.92 -22.64 -2.20
N ALA A 339 10.86 -23.96 -2.38
CA ALA A 339 10.02 -24.87 -1.59
C ALA A 339 10.82 -25.75 -0.63
N MET A 340 12.07 -25.41 -0.33
CA MET A 340 12.86 -26.11 0.69
C MET A 340 12.88 -25.36 2.01
#